data_f76efe73cc3d7f0a6759f5eb7dccdf71
#
_entry.id   f76efe73cc3d7f0a6759f5eb7dccdf71
#
_cell.length_a   1.000
_cell.length_b   1.000
_cell.length_c   1.000
_cell.angle_alpha   90.00
_cell.angle_beta   90.00
_cell.angle_gamma   90.00
#
_symmetry.space_group_name_H-M   'P 1'
#
loop_
_entity.id
_entity.type
_entity.pdbx_description
1 polymer ?
#
loop_
_entity_poly.entity_id
_entity_poly.type
_entity_poly.pdbx_seq_one_letter_code
_entity_poly.pdbx_strand_id
1 'polypeptide(L)'
;MKHFALTASLLLLLLPGLLTGQEKQAHNLSTPVSISITNGQLTTLFNQISAQTGIYFSYDPVLVNADQTISLTMQNKPIQQVLEQVFKDRFQFKLLKNQLIITKRKAQQPVFQTDPPEEIHYELSGILTDLEDQAAISYASISILGHPLGTISNTDGEFRLNIPSEYESDTLIISCMGYARQILLLDTLQNQRLNLQLRPIKIHLQEVKVTAINALEVMEKLSDRIPDNYGSKPLLMNCFYREVLKQDKAYINVSEAVMDILKSSYTNPFRQDQIRYLKGRKSPNVQPFHLVDFKMQGGPYYITKLDVIKTMDSFIDQEFRNYYRYEVDRVIEYLNRPTVVIHFEPNGKFDYLTYEGELYIDRETFALVHAEFSLSKNGKKIARRSLIKKKPRGFNVRPIEMNYTVTYKNHHKKWYLSAAQTSVRFHVKSRKDRINSMFHSISDLLVTNYRETNLRRFKRFENFNSNDIFREIITDYDEAFWGNYNIIKPSEDLRKALKKAPAPESSLPSKSQPHALTSQTKQP
;
A
#
# COMPACT_ATOMS: atom_id res chain seq x y z
N MET A 1 -69.22 -9.59 -72.23
CA MET A 1 -70.67 -9.58 -71.95
C MET A 1 -70.87 -9.31 -70.46
N LYS A 2 -71.59 -8.21 -70.26
CA LYS A 2 -72.53 -7.91 -69.14
C LYS A 2 -72.04 -8.03 -67.71
N HIS A 3 -71.76 -6.90 -67.04
CA HIS A 3 -72.70 -6.18 -66.13
C HIS A 3 -73.03 -6.97 -64.86
N PHE A 4 -72.76 -6.50 -63.67
CA PHE A 4 -73.64 -5.60 -62.91
C PHE A 4 -72.92 -5.08 -61.67
N ALA A 5 -73.07 -3.79 -61.45
CA ALA A 5 -72.74 -3.06 -60.21
C ALA A 5 -73.80 -3.30 -59.18
N LEU A 6 -73.49 -3.33 -57.92
CA LEU A 6 -74.36 -2.84 -56.88
C LEU A 6 -73.56 -2.27 -55.69
N THR A 7 -73.91 -1.04 -55.47
CA THR A 7 -73.56 -0.20 -54.35
C THR A 7 -74.24 -0.66 -53.06
N ALA A 8 -73.52 -0.70 -51.96
CA ALA A 8 -74.13 -0.55 -50.63
C ALA A 8 -73.20 0.18 -49.69
N SER A 9 -73.73 1.29 -49.31
CA SER A 9 -73.30 2.33 -48.37
C SER A 9 -72.84 1.83 -47.01
N LEU A 10 -71.67 2.28 -46.54
CA LEU A 10 -71.43 3.16 -45.40
C LEU A 10 -72.14 2.87 -44.10
N LEU A 11 -71.39 2.41 -43.11
CA LEU A 11 -71.50 2.97 -41.76
C LEU A 11 -70.09 2.95 -41.06
N LEU A 12 -69.54 4.13 -40.98
CA LEU A 12 -68.30 4.42 -40.23
C LEU A 12 -68.64 4.43 -38.75
N LEU A 13 -68.25 3.44 -37.99
CA LEU A 13 -68.19 3.50 -36.54
C LEU A 13 -66.73 3.76 -36.13
N LEU A 14 -66.51 5.02 -35.77
CA LEU A 14 -65.30 5.48 -35.06
C LEU A 14 -65.21 4.78 -33.70
N LEU A 15 -64.38 3.80 -33.56
CA LEU A 15 -63.84 3.34 -32.27
C LEU A 15 -62.45 4.02 -32.06
N PRO A 16 -62.30 4.80 -30.99
CA PRO A 16 -60.99 5.30 -30.63
C PRO A 16 -60.16 4.11 -30.17
N GLY A 17 -59.17 3.73 -31.00
CA GLY A 17 -58.15 2.80 -30.60
C GLY A 17 -57.38 3.36 -29.40
N LEU A 18 -57.58 2.76 -28.26
CA LEU A 18 -56.71 2.88 -27.10
C LEU A 18 -55.34 2.33 -27.48
N LEU A 19 -54.45 3.19 -27.95
CA LEU A 19 -53.03 2.97 -27.91
C LEU A 19 -52.65 3.00 -26.43
N THR A 20 -52.73 1.86 -25.76
CA THR A 20 -52.03 1.64 -24.51
C THR A 20 -50.55 1.65 -24.83
N GLY A 21 -49.94 2.81 -24.73
CA GLY A 21 -48.50 2.92 -24.64
C GLY A 21 -48.06 2.05 -23.46
N GLN A 22 -47.32 0.98 -23.73
CA GLN A 22 -46.59 0.29 -22.71
C GLN A 22 -45.61 1.32 -22.10
N GLU A 23 -46.01 1.89 -20.96
CA GLU A 23 -45.04 2.56 -20.10
C GLU A 23 -43.89 1.59 -19.87
N LYS A 24 -42.71 1.95 -20.36
CA LYS A 24 -41.46 1.27 -19.98
C LYS A 24 -41.39 1.36 -18.47
N GLN A 25 -41.79 0.30 -17.76
CA GLN A 25 -41.53 0.19 -16.33
C GLN A 25 -40.07 0.44 -16.08
N ALA A 26 -39.78 1.56 -15.42
CA ALA A 26 -38.42 1.87 -14.99
C ALA A 26 -38.01 0.79 -13.98
N HIS A 27 -37.06 -0.05 -14.37
CA HIS A 27 -36.52 -1.07 -13.47
C HIS A 27 -35.89 -0.39 -12.24
N ASN A 28 -36.36 -0.78 -11.05
CA ASN A 28 -35.92 -0.21 -9.78
C ASN A 28 -35.68 -1.34 -8.77
N LEU A 29 -34.66 -1.18 -7.92
CA LEU A 29 -34.39 -2.11 -6.82
C LEU A 29 -35.50 -2.14 -5.75
N SER A 30 -36.39 -1.16 -5.75
CA SER A 30 -37.59 -1.13 -4.91
C SER A 30 -38.73 -2.00 -5.44
N THR A 31 -38.60 -2.60 -6.65
CA THR A 31 -39.62 -3.48 -7.22
C THR A 31 -39.84 -4.68 -6.30
N PRO A 32 -41.09 -4.96 -5.87
CA PRO A 32 -41.38 -6.07 -4.98
C PRO A 32 -41.33 -7.40 -5.73
N VAL A 33 -40.77 -8.41 -5.07
CA VAL A 33 -40.68 -9.79 -5.56
C VAL A 33 -41.07 -10.78 -4.48
N SER A 34 -41.55 -11.95 -4.89
CA SER A 34 -41.82 -13.06 -3.99
C SER A 34 -40.92 -14.22 -4.29
N ILE A 35 -40.15 -14.63 -3.30
CA ILE A 35 -39.10 -15.67 -3.40
C ILE A 35 -39.45 -16.82 -2.47
N SER A 36 -39.36 -18.05 -3.00
CA SER A 36 -39.45 -19.26 -2.20
C SER A 36 -38.42 -20.28 -2.71
N ILE A 37 -37.39 -20.47 -1.92
CA ILE A 37 -36.27 -21.38 -2.23
C ILE A 37 -36.00 -22.20 -0.98
N THR A 38 -36.05 -23.53 -1.11
CA THR A 38 -35.67 -24.47 -0.05
C THR A 38 -34.51 -25.30 -0.56
N ASN A 39 -33.35 -25.13 0.08
CA ASN A 39 -32.12 -25.86 -0.24
C ASN A 39 -31.70 -25.78 -1.72
N GLY A 40 -31.89 -24.61 -2.35
CA GLY A 40 -31.58 -24.35 -3.76
C GLY A 40 -30.28 -23.56 -3.93
N GLN A 41 -29.73 -23.56 -5.13
CA GLN A 41 -28.54 -22.76 -5.45
C GLN A 41 -28.87 -21.26 -5.52
N LEU A 42 -27.88 -20.42 -5.26
CA LEU A 42 -27.99 -18.95 -5.37
C LEU A 42 -28.46 -18.50 -6.76
N THR A 43 -28.08 -19.20 -7.81
CA THR A 43 -28.54 -18.95 -9.19
C THR A 43 -30.03 -19.07 -9.34
N THR A 44 -30.71 -19.90 -8.55
CA THR A 44 -32.17 -20.03 -8.54
C THR A 44 -32.85 -18.74 -8.07
N LEU A 45 -32.25 -18.04 -7.09
CA LEU A 45 -32.71 -16.72 -6.66
C LEU A 45 -32.67 -15.71 -7.79
N PHE A 46 -31.54 -15.63 -8.49
CA PHE A 46 -31.38 -14.71 -9.61
C PHE A 46 -32.40 -14.99 -10.72
N ASN A 47 -32.63 -16.26 -11.04
CA ASN A 47 -33.62 -16.64 -12.03
C ASN A 47 -35.04 -16.30 -11.62
N GLN A 48 -35.44 -16.48 -10.34
CA GLN A 48 -36.75 -16.11 -9.85
C GLN A 48 -36.98 -14.58 -9.89
N ILE A 49 -35.97 -13.79 -9.52
CA ILE A 49 -36.04 -12.32 -9.63
C ILE A 49 -36.12 -11.89 -11.10
N SER A 50 -35.30 -12.46 -11.97
CA SER A 50 -35.28 -12.14 -13.40
C SER A 50 -36.62 -12.45 -14.07
N ALA A 51 -37.23 -13.58 -13.74
CA ALA A 51 -38.54 -13.98 -14.29
C ALA A 51 -39.67 -13.03 -13.88
N GLN A 52 -39.64 -12.48 -12.67
CA GLN A 52 -40.67 -11.58 -12.16
C GLN A 52 -40.48 -10.12 -12.62
N THR A 53 -39.24 -9.69 -12.91
CA THR A 53 -38.93 -8.26 -13.06
C THR A 53 -38.26 -7.90 -14.38
N GLY A 54 -37.78 -8.86 -15.15
CA GLY A 54 -36.96 -8.62 -16.35
C GLY A 54 -35.55 -8.05 -16.05
N ILE A 55 -35.12 -8.06 -14.79
CA ILE A 55 -33.76 -7.65 -14.39
C ILE A 55 -32.82 -8.83 -14.48
N TYR A 56 -31.71 -8.70 -15.21
CA TYR A 56 -30.68 -9.70 -15.35
C TYR A 56 -29.49 -9.41 -14.44
N PHE A 57 -28.82 -10.44 -13.96
CA PHE A 57 -27.72 -10.33 -13.04
C PHE A 57 -26.37 -10.45 -13.74
N SER A 58 -25.47 -9.53 -13.40
CA SER A 58 -24.06 -9.53 -13.82
C SER A 58 -23.16 -9.61 -12.58
N TYR A 59 -22.41 -10.68 -12.46
CA TYR A 59 -21.59 -10.95 -11.27
C TYR A 59 -20.42 -11.86 -11.61
N ASP A 60 -19.39 -11.86 -10.76
CA ASP A 60 -18.33 -12.86 -10.79
C ASP A 60 -18.79 -14.10 -9.99
N PRO A 61 -18.93 -15.28 -10.61
CA PRO A 61 -19.42 -16.50 -9.95
C PRO A 61 -18.57 -16.93 -8.74
N VAL A 62 -17.26 -16.75 -8.81
CA VAL A 62 -16.33 -17.07 -7.72
C VAL A 62 -16.51 -16.10 -6.56
N LEU A 63 -16.68 -14.82 -6.88
CA LEU A 63 -16.80 -13.76 -5.89
C LEU A 63 -18.08 -13.89 -5.04
N VAL A 64 -19.22 -14.19 -5.68
CA VAL A 64 -20.53 -14.34 -5.01
C VAL A 64 -20.74 -15.75 -4.45
N ASN A 65 -19.86 -16.71 -4.74
CA ASN A 65 -20.02 -18.14 -4.45
C ASN A 65 -21.36 -18.65 -5.03
N ALA A 66 -21.49 -18.57 -6.36
CA ALA A 66 -22.76 -18.81 -7.07
C ALA A 66 -23.36 -20.21 -6.82
N ASP A 67 -22.54 -21.17 -6.48
CA ASP A 67 -22.93 -22.56 -6.19
C ASP A 67 -23.38 -22.77 -4.73
N GLN A 68 -23.34 -21.74 -3.90
CA GLN A 68 -23.79 -21.87 -2.51
C GLN A 68 -25.28 -22.22 -2.43
N THR A 69 -25.61 -23.10 -1.51
CA THR A 69 -26.98 -23.49 -1.21
C THR A 69 -27.62 -22.46 -0.26
N ILE A 70 -28.82 -22.02 -0.60
CA ILE A 70 -29.60 -21.07 0.20
C ILE A 70 -31.02 -21.60 0.45
N SER A 71 -31.58 -21.19 1.56
CA SER A 71 -33.02 -21.34 1.85
C SER A 71 -33.58 -19.97 2.23
N LEU A 72 -34.54 -19.48 1.47
CA LEU A 72 -35.10 -18.16 1.63
C LEU A 72 -36.58 -18.14 1.22
N THR A 73 -37.45 -17.66 2.10
CA THR A 73 -38.85 -17.41 1.80
C THR A 73 -39.19 -15.97 2.17
N MET A 74 -39.52 -15.18 1.16
CA MET A 74 -39.92 -13.76 1.31
C MET A 74 -41.04 -13.46 0.34
N GLN A 75 -42.09 -12.80 0.81
CA GLN A 75 -43.24 -12.44 -0.01
C GLN A 75 -43.36 -10.90 -0.12
N ASN A 76 -43.55 -10.43 -1.33
CA ASN A 76 -43.80 -9.02 -1.65
C ASN A 76 -42.76 -8.07 -1.03
N LYS A 77 -41.47 -8.41 -1.18
CA LYS A 77 -40.35 -7.63 -0.64
C LYS A 77 -39.53 -6.98 -1.77
N PRO A 78 -39.01 -5.75 -1.56
CA PRO A 78 -38.12 -5.11 -2.52
C PRO A 78 -36.94 -5.99 -2.89
N ILE A 79 -36.52 -5.99 -4.15
CA ILE A 79 -35.31 -6.72 -4.62
C ILE A 79 -34.11 -6.40 -3.74
N GLN A 80 -33.92 -5.12 -3.38
CA GLN A 80 -32.84 -4.70 -2.51
C GLN A 80 -32.84 -5.46 -1.18
N GLN A 81 -33.99 -5.55 -0.52
CA GLN A 81 -34.12 -6.25 0.77
C GLN A 81 -33.87 -7.75 0.64
N VAL A 82 -34.31 -8.37 -0.46
CA VAL A 82 -34.03 -9.78 -0.74
C VAL A 82 -32.53 -10.03 -0.89
N LEU A 83 -31.84 -9.18 -1.65
CA LEU A 83 -30.39 -9.31 -1.86
C LEU A 83 -29.59 -9.01 -0.58
N GLU A 84 -29.99 -8.01 0.20
CA GLU A 84 -29.35 -7.69 1.48
C GLU A 84 -29.47 -8.85 2.49
N GLN A 85 -30.60 -9.55 2.51
CA GLN A 85 -30.79 -10.74 3.38
C GLN A 85 -29.81 -11.87 3.02
N VAL A 86 -29.57 -12.11 1.73
CA VAL A 86 -28.68 -13.18 1.25
C VAL A 86 -27.22 -12.80 1.35
N PHE A 87 -26.88 -11.61 0.92
CA PHE A 87 -25.49 -11.16 0.80
C PHE A 87 -25.01 -10.38 2.01
N LYS A 88 -25.92 -9.96 2.88
CA LYS A 88 -25.64 -9.05 4.00
C LYS A 88 -24.87 -7.82 3.49
N ASP A 89 -24.00 -7.24 4.28
CA ASP A 89 -23.21 -6.06 3.90
C ASP A 89 -21.97 -6.36 3.03
N ARG A 90 -21.87 -7.54 2.44
CA ARG A 90 -20.67 -7.95 1.68
C ARG A 90 -20.61 -7.39 0.26
N PHE A 91 -21.79 -7.06 -0.33
CA PHE A 91 -21.90 -6.65 -1.73
C PHE A 91 -22.68 -5.36 -1.87
N GLN A 92 -22.40 -4.64 -2.96
CA GLN A 92 -23.20 -3.51 -3.42
C GLN A 92 -23.88 -3.88 -4.74
N PHE A 93 -25.07 -3.32 -4.94
CA PHE A 93 -25.93 -3.60 -6.05
C PHE A 93 -26.12 -2.34 -6.87
N LYS A 94 -25.76 -2.36 -8.15
CA LYS A 94 -25.93 -1.22 -9.06
C LYS A 94 -26.78 -1.63 -10.24
N LEU A 95 -27.97 -1.04 -10.38
CA LEU A 95 -28.84 -1.28 -11.51
C LEU A 95 -28.50 -0.32 -12.65
N LEU A 96 -28.14 -0.84 -13.82
CA LEU A 96 -27.94 -0.09 -15.06
C LEU A 96 -28.94 -0.60 -16.10
N LYS A 97 -29.96 0.20 -16.40
CA LYS A 97 -31.10 -0.22 -17.22
C LYS A 97 -31.79 -1.45 -16.59
N ASN A 98 -31.70 -2.61 -17.23
CA ASN A 98 -32.25 -3.88 -16.75
C ASN A 98 -31.16 -4.86 -16.27
N GLN A 99 -29.91 -4.42 -16.13
CA GLN A 99 -28.79 -5.25 -15.66
C GLN A 99 -28.38 -4.86 -14.26
N LEU A 100 -28.49 -5.78 -13.31
CA LEU A 100 -28.09 -5.61 -11.93
C LEU A 100 -26.68 -6.16 -11.75
N ILE A 101 -25.75 -5.25 -11.50
CA ILE A 101 -24.34 -5.58 -11.31
C ILE A 101 -24.10 -5.79 -9.81
N ILE A 102 -23.61 -6.99 -9.46
CA ILE A 102 -23.19 -7.32 -8.09
C ILE A 102 -21.68 -7.17 -8.03
N THR A 103 -21.23 -6.22 -7.22
CA THR A 103 -19.80 -6.03 -6.93
C THR A 103 -19.55 -6.18 -5.45
N LYS A 104 -18.36 -6.64 -5.07
CA LYS A 104 -17.97 -6.62 -3.66
C LYS A 104 -18.15 -5.19 -3.13
N ARG A 105 -18.93 -5.03 -2.07
CA ARG A 105 -19.02 -3.74 -1.41
C ARG A 105 -17.59 -3.35 -1.06
N LYS A 106 -17.09 -2.28 -1.66
CA LYS A 106 -15.87 -1.67 -1.13
C LYS A 106 -16.20 -1.42 0.33
N ALA A 107 -15.46 -2.00 1.24
CA ALA A 107 -15.68 -1.76 2.65
C ALA A 107 -15.88 -0.25 2.77
N GLN A 108 -17.12 0.19 3.04
CA GLN A 108 -17.28 1.51 3.61
C GLN A 108 -16.37 1.44 4.80
N GLN A 109 -15.31 2.22 4.75
CA GLN A 109 -14.45 2.37 5.91
C GLN A 109 -15.41 2.60 7.04
N PRO A 110 -15.39 1.79 8.11
CA PRO A 110 -16.06 2.21 9.30
C PRO A 110 -15.47 3.60 9.54
N VAL A 111 -16.27 4.64 9.40
CA VAL A 111 -16.00 5.92 9.98
C VAL A 111 -16.02 5.60 11.47
N PHE A 112 -14.92 5.13 12.00
CA PHE A 112 -14.63 5.23 13.41
C PHE A 112 -14.39 6.72 13.63
N GLN A 113 -15.50 7.48 13.64
CA GLN A 113 -15.57 8.70 14.40
C GLN A 113 -15.50 8.31 15.88
N THR A 114 -14.33 7.99 16.31
CA THR A 114 -13.77 8.44 17.53
C THR A 114 -12.53 9.17 17.09
N ASP A 115 -12.73 10.41 16.62
CA ASP A 115 -11.71 11.39 16.90
C ASP A 115 -11.45 11.24 18.41
N PRO A 116 -10.25 10.84 18.82
CA PRO A 116 -9.89 10.97 20.22
C PRO A 116 -10.22 12.43 20.58
N PRO A 117 -10.63 12.73 21.82
CA PRO A 117 -10.87 14.10 22.24
C PRO A 117 -9.75 14.96 21.64
N GLU A 118 -10.07 16.13 21.09
CA GLU A 118 -9.09 17.01 20.45
C GLU A 118 -7.96 17.25 21.44
N GLU A 119 -6.97 16.36 21.42
CA GLU A 119 -5.75 16.57 22.15
C GLU A 119 -5.11 17.80 21.52
N ILE A 120 -4.82 18.80 22.34
CA ILE A 120 -4.13 19.99 21.87
C ILE A 120 -2.75 19.53 21.42
N HIS A 121 -2.50 19.65 20.12
CA HIS A 121 -1.21 19.35 19.52
C HIS A 121 -0.54 20.64 19.10
N TYR A 122 0.77 20.72 19.24
CA TYR A 122 1.53 21.73 18.54
C TYR A 122 2.37 21.11 17.42
N GLU A 123 2.51 21.84 16.33
CA GLU A 123 3.26 21.41 15.17
C GLU A 123 4.70 21.91 15.24
N LEU A 124 5.65 21.00 15.27
CA LEU A 124 7.06 21.28 15.09
C LEU A 124 7.47 20.96 13.66
N SER A 125 8.06 21.92 12.97
CA SER A 125 8.54 21.72 11.61
C SER A 125 9.93 22.30 11.40
N GLY A 126 10.67 21.80 10.43
CA GLY A 126 12.02 22.28 10.17
C GLY A 126 12.68 21.65 8.97
N ILE A 127 13.95 21.97 8.82
CA ILE A 127 14.86 21.38 7.84
C ILE A 127 16.15 20.95 8.53
N LEU A 128 16.69 19.82 8.11
CA LEU A 128 17.97 19.26 8.57
C LEU A 128 18.98 19.33 7.43
N THR A 129 20.13 19.92 7.71
CA THR A 129 21.24 19.99 6.75
C THR A 129 22.53 19.54 7.40
N ASP A 130 23.48 19.12 6.59
CA ASP A 130 24.84 18.85 6.98
C ASP A 130 25.56 20.17 7.37
N LEU A 131 26.31 20.15 8.44
CA LEU A 131 27.03 21.34 8.92
C LEU A 131 28.19 21.73 8.00
N GLU A 132 28.83 20.78 7.30
CA GLU A 132 30.02 21.04 6.49
C GLU A 132 29.67 21.47 5.06
N ASP A 133 28.74 20.76 4.38
CA ASP A 133 28.42 21.01 2.97
C ASP A 133 27.00 21.56 2.71
N GLN A 134 26.20 21.74 3.78
CA GLN A 134 24.81 22.23 3.73
C GLN A 134 23.86 21.32 2.96
N ALA A 135 24.27 20.09 2.63
CA ALA A 135 23.40 19.12 1.97
C ALA A 135 22.20 18.75 2.85
N ALA A 136 21.05 18.53 2.22
CA ALA A 136 19.86 18.07 2.94
C ALA A 136 20.07 16.67 3.53
N ILE A 137 19.76 16.51 4.83
CA ILE A 137 19.86 15.20 5.49
C ILE A 137 18.51 14.51 5.41
N SER A 138 18.42 13.48 4.59
CA SER A 138 17.23 12.66 4.42
C SER A 138 17.18 11.48 5.40
N TYR A 139 15.96 11.09 5.76
CA TYR A 139 15.67 9.94 6.63
C TYR A 139 16.27 10.03 8.04
N ALA A 140 16.67 11.21 8.48
CA ALA A 140 17.02 11.45 9.87
C ALA A 140 15.80 11.26 10.77
N SER A 141 15.98 10.62 11.91
CA SER A 141 14.92 10.39 12.89
C SER A 141 14.77 11.60 13.80
N ILE A 142 13.54 12.08 13.95
CA ILE A 142 13.13 13.15 14.88
C ILE A 142 12.10 12.53 15.84
N SER A 143 12.40 12.47 17.14
CA SER A 143 11.55 11.78 18.11
C SER A 143 11.64 12.36 19.51
N ILE A 144 10.63 12.08 20.32
CA ILE A 144 10.59 12.50 21.73
C ILE A 144 11.34 11.46 22.58
N LEU A 145 12.23 11.94 23.44
CA LEU A 145 13.01 11.08 24.34
C LEU A 145 12.08 10.32 25.29
N GLY A 146 12.26 8.99 25.36
CA GLY A 146 11.48 8.13 26.24
C GLY A 146 10.08 7.81 25.73
N HIS A 147 9.65 8.37 24.60
CA HIS A 147 8.34 8.13 24.01
C HIS A 147 8.46 7.51 22.60
N PRO A 148 7.49 6.69 22.18
CA PRO A 148 7.50 6.09 20.86
C PRO A 148 7.09 7.04 19.73
N LEU A 149 6.87 8.34 20.06
CA LEU A 149 6.42 9.37 19.13
C LEU A 149 7.58 9.90 18.28
N GLY A 150 7.38 9.98 16.96
CA GLY A 150 8.40 10.53 16.07
C GLY A 150 8.01 10.60 14.60
N THR A 151 8.91 11.20 13.83
CA THR A 151 8.87 11.31 12.38
C THR A 151 10.28 11.14 11.80
N ILE A 152 10.42 11.24 10.49
CA ILE A 152 11.70 11.31 9.78
C ILE A 152 11.71 12.49 8.81
N SER A 153 12.93 13.00 8.48
CA SER A 153 13.09 13.99 7.42
C SER A 153 12.85 13.37 6.04
N ASN A 154 12.32 14.16 5.10
CA ASN A 154 12.17 13.77 3.70
C ASN A 154 13.48 13.94 2.92
N THR A 155 13.47 13.72 1.60
CA THR A 155 14.64 13.87 0.73
C THR A 155 15.20 15.29 0.64
N ASP A 156 14.41 16.29 1.00
CA ASP A 156 14.83 17.71 1.05
C ASP A 156 15.29 18.12 2.45
N GLY A 157 15.43 17.15 3.38
CA GLY A 157 15.76 17.41 4.79
C GLY A 157 14.60 17.95 5.63
N GLU A 158 13.44 18.18 5.02
CA GLU A 158 12.29 18.75 5.72
C GLU A 158 11.58 17.71 6.60
N PHE A 159 11.10 18.15 7.78
CA PHE A 159 10.30 17.33 8.67
C PHE A 159 9.09 18.08 9.22
N ARG A 160 8.13 17.34 9.75
CA ARG A 160 6.97 17.81 10.47
C ARG A 160 6.61 16.77 11.54
N LEU A 161 6.44 17.23 12.78
CA LEU A 161 6.07 16.40 13.92
C LEU A 161 4.94 17.09 14.68
N ASN A 162 3.80 16.43 14.80
CA ASN A 162 2.70 16.83 15.66
C ASN A 162 2.92 16.21 17.05
N ILE A 163 2.97 17.04 18.07
CA ILE A 163 3.32 16.66 19.43
C ILE A 163 2.11 16.94 20.33
N PRO A 164 1.57 15.93 21.03
CA PRO A 164 0.57 16.15 22.07
C PRO A 164 1.07 17.09 23.16
N SER A 165 0.20 17.93 23.68
CA SER A 165 0.55 18.93 24.72
C SER A 165 1.14 18.31 25.99
N GLU A 166 0.83 17.06 26.28
CA GLU A 166 1.42 16.33 27.41
C GLU A 166 2.93 16.16 27.33
N TYR A 167 3.54 16.28 26.11
CA TYR A 167 4.99 16.16 25.88
C TYR A 167 5.67 17.52 25.66
N GLU A 168 4.99 18.62 25.91
CA GLU A 168 5.49 20.00 25.65
C GLU A 168 6.82 20.32 26.37
N SER A 169 7.04 19.75 27.54
CA SER A 169 8.27 19.95 28.35
C SER A 169 9.31 18.84 28.15
N ASP A 170 9.08 17.92 27.19
CA ASP A 170 9.98 16.81 26.93
C ASP A 170 11.16 17.22 26.06
N THR A 171 12.01 16.27 25.76
CA THR A 171 13.24 16.44 25.00
C THR A 171 13.09 15.87 23.60
N LEU A 172 13.40 16.67 22.58
CA LEU A 172 13.51 16.23 21.19
C LEU A 172 14.88 15.63 20.93
N ILE A 173 14.91 14.47 20.32
CA ILE A 173 16.13 13.83 19.83
C ILE A 173 16.11 13.79 18.30
N ILE A 174 17.20 14.25 17.70
CA ILE A 174 17.45 14.16 16.28
C ILE A 174 18.67 13.29 16.07
N SER A 175 18.54 12.27 15.25
CA SER A 175 19.61 11.33 14.96
C SER A 175 19.60 10.87 13.50
N CYS A 176 20.77 10.78 12.92
CA CYS A 176 20.99 10.21 11.60
C CYS A 176 22.29 9.41 11.63
N MET A 177 22.36 8.35 10.84
CA MET A 177 23.59 7.57 10.72
C MET A 177 24.70 8.43 10.12
N GLY A 178 25.90 8.35 10.70
CA GLY A 178 27.03 9.17 10.29
C GLY A 178 27.05 10.59 10.88
N TYR A 179 26.05 10.95 11.71
CA TYR A 179 25.94 12.28 12.32
C TYR A 179 25.87 12.23 13.84
N ALA A 180 26.44 13.23 14.49
CA ALA A 180 26.30 13.42 15.94
C ALA A 180 24.84 13.71 16.29
N ARG A 181 24.33 13.00 17.29
CA ARG A 181 22.97 13.17 17.79
C ARG A 181 22.81 14.59 18.37
N GLN A 182 21.68 15.23 18.07
CA GLN A 182 21.29 16.51 18.64
C GLN A 182 20.13 16.31 19.63
N ILE A 183 20.19 17.03 20.74
CA ILE A 183 19.20 16.97 21.82
C ILE A 183 18.75 18.39 22.10
N LEU A 184 17.43 18.63 22.08
CA LEU A 184 16.82 19.96 22.25
C LEU A 184 15.65 19.87 23.23
N LEU A 185 15.46 20.90 24.05
CA LEU A 185 14.28 21.00 24.92
C LEU A 185 13.11 21.56 24.11
N LEU A 186 11.94 20.91 24.18
CA LEU A 186 10.78 21.29 23.39
C LEU A 186 10.15 22.61 23.79
N ASP A 187 10.14 22.92 25.05
CA ASP A 187 9.59 24.20 25.59
C ASP A 187 10.24 25.44 24.95
N THR A 188 11.50 25.32 24.49
CA THR A 188 12.24 26.42 23.85
C THR A 188 11.97 26.50 22.33
N LEU A 189 11.24 25.58 21.75
CA LEU A 189 11.10 25.39 20.28
C LEU A 189 9.70 25.69 19.74
N GLN A 190 8.77 26.11 20.60
CA GLN A 190 7.38 26.30 20.22
C GLN A 190 7.21 27.36 19.13
N ASN A 191 6.34 27.09 18.15
CA ASN A 191 5.95 28.00 17.06
C ASN A 191 7.10 28.50 16.16
N GLN A 192 8.22 27.78 16.09
CA GLN A 192 9.34 28.11 15.22
C GLN A 192 9.54 27.06 14.15
N ARG A 193 9.86 27.51 12.93
CA ARG A 193 10.42 26.63 11.91
C ARG A 193 11.92 26.47 12.19
N LEU A 194 12.33 25.25 12.49
CA LEU A 194 13.69 24.94 12.87
C LEU A 194 14.60 24.79 11.64
N ASN A 195 15.76 25.42 11.68
CA ASN A 195 16.86 25.17 10.76
C ASN A 195 17.99 24.51 11.55
N LEU A 196 18.14 23.22 11.44
CA LEU A 196 19.06 22.43 12.24
C LEU A 196 20.18 21.88 11.38
N GLN A 197 21.39 21.98 11.89
CA GLN A 197 22.59 21.46 11.23
C GLN A 197 23.16 20.33 12.05
N LEU A 198 23.33 19.15 11.47
CA LEU A 198 23.96 18.02 12.11
C LEU A 198 25.45 17.97 11.72
N ARG A 199 26.27 17.73 12.73
CA ARG A 199 27.72 17.56 12.53
C ARG A 199 28.01 16.13 12.07
N PRO A 200 28.67 15.92 10.92
CA PRO A 200 29.11 14.59 10.54
C PRO A 200 30.12 14.06 11.54
N ILE A 201 29.97 12.80 11.92
CA ILE A 201 30.95 12.09 12.72
C ILE A 201 32.06 11.66 11.77
N LYS A 202 33.21 12.35 11.85
CA LYS A 202 34.43 11.85 11.19
C LYS A 202 34.79 10.54 11.87
N ILE A 203 34.55 9.46 11.16
CA ILE A 203 35.04 8.15 11.59
C ILE A 203 36.58 8.27 11.55
N HIS A 204 37.16 8.72 12.66
CA HIS A 204 38.55 8.39 12.86
C HIS A 204 38.56 6.88 12.93
N LEU A 205 39.08 6.25 11.88
CA LEU A 205 39.61 4.92 11.94
C LEU A 205 40.72 4.95 12.99
N GLN A 206 40.37 5.11 14.29
CA GLN A 206 41.20 4.51 15.28
C GLN A 206 41.29 3.07 14.83
N GLU A 207 42.47 2.64 14.55
CA GLU A 207 42.85 1.25 14.41
C GLU A 207 42.44 0.49 15.69
N VAL A 208 41.15 0.49 16.02
CA VAL A 208 40.57 -0.56 16.84
C VAL A 208 40.87 -1.78 16.00
N LYS A 209 41.81 -2.61 16.46
CA LYS A 209 42.17 -3.85 15.81
C LYS A 209 40.89 -4.59 15.46
N VAL A 210 40.31 -4.28 14.29
CA VAL A 210 39.13 -4.95 13.68
C VAL A 210 39.40 -6.45 13.61
N THR A 211 40.67 -6.82 13.58
CA THR A 211 41.19 -8.19 13.68
C THR A 211 40.77 -8.97 14.92
N ALA A 212 40.25 -8.32 15.97
CA ALA A 212 39.84 -9.00 17.20
C ALA A 212 38.30 -9.31 17.26
N ILE A 213 37.48 -8.79 16.33
CA ILE A 213 36.02 -9.03 16.33
C ILE A 213 35.72 -10.13 15.31
N ASN A 214 35.19 -11.24 15.80
CA ASN A 214 34.74 -12.34 14.94
C ASN A 214 33.27 -12.05 14.48
N ALA A 215 33.10 -11.85 13.18
CA ALA A 215 31.76 -11.57 12.59
C ALA A 215 30.74 -12.68 12.87
N LEU A 216 31.17 -13.96 12.80
CA LEU A 216 30.28 -15.08 13.08
C LEU A 216 29.85 -15.10 14.55
N GLU A 217 30.73 -14.81 15.49
CA GLU A 217 30.43 -14.72 16.91
C GLU A 217 29.40 -13.59 17.18
N VAL A 218 29.55 -12.44 16.50
CA VAL A 218 28.58 -11.34 16.60
C VAL A 218 27.22 -11.78 16.08
N MET A 219 27.16 -12.49 14.95
CA MET A 219 25.92 -13.02 14.38
C MET A 219 25.26 -14.09 15.27
N GLU A 220 26.05 -14.92 15.95
CA GLU A 220 25.55 -15.86 16.95
C GLU A 220 24.90 -15.14 18.11
N LYS A 221 25.61 -14.20 18.72
CA LYS A 221 25.09 -13.38 19.83
C LYS A 221 23.85 -12.58 19.44
N LEU A 222 23.79 -12.07 18.20
CA LEU A 222 22.59 -11.41 17.69
C LEU A 222 21.40 -12.35 17.75
N SER A 223 21.53 -13.54 17.17
CA SER A 223 20.42 -14.52 17.12
C SER A 223 20.00 -14.98 18.51
N ASP A 224 20.96 -15.30 19.38
CA ASP A 224 20.71 -15.80 20.74
C ASP A 224 20.01 -14.76 21.62
N ARG A 225 20.29 -13.45 21.39
CA ARG A 225 19.74 -12.36 22.18
C ARG A 225 18.46 -11.72 21.60
N ILE A 226 17.91 -12.27 20.52
CA ILE A 226 16.63 -11.78 20.01
C ILE A 226 15.54 -11.74 21.09
N PRO A 227 15.34 -12.78 21.93
CA PRO A 227 14.32 -12.74 22.99
C PRO A 227 14.59 -11.66 24.05
N ASP A 228 15.87 -11.37 24.31
CA ASP A 228 16.25 -10.36 25.30
C ASP A 228 16.15 -8.94 24.74
N ASN A 229 16.49 -8.76 23.48
CA ASN A 229 16.57 -7.44 22.85
C ASN A 229 15.25 -6.95 22.29
N TYR A 230 14.36 -7.83 21.84
CA TYR A 230 13.14 -7.43 21.14
C TYR A 230 11.88 -7.73 21.97
N GLY A 231 10.78 -7.05 21.62
CA GLY A 231 9.55 -7.13 22.40
C GLY A 231 8.90 -8.52 22.37
N SER A 232 8.56 -9.06 23.54
CA SER A 232 7.87 -10.34 23.68
C SER A 232 6.34 -10.22 23.70
N LYS A 233 5.80 -9.01 23.85
CA LYS A 233 4.36 -8.74 23.85
C LYS A 233 3.89 -8.21 22.50
N PRO A 234 2.62 -8.42 22.12
CA PRO A 234 2.03 -7.79 20.96
C PRO A 234 1.97 -6.27 21.11
N LEU A 235 2.19 -5.55 20.01
CA LEU A 235 2.09 -4.11 19.94
C LEU A 235 1.05 -3.68 18.92
N LEU A 236 0.36 -2.60 19.21
CA LEU A 236 -0.40 -1.85 18.23
C LEU A 236 0.44 -0.64 17.81
N MET A 237 0.93 -0.66 16.58
CA MET A 237 1.76 0.39 16.00
C MET A 237 0.92 1.26 15.07
N ASN A 238 0.93 2.58 15.29
CA ASN A 238 0.42 3.53 14.31
C ASN A 238 1.53 3.82 13.30
N CYS A 239 1.22 3.74 12.03
CA CYS A 239 2.20 3.84 10.97
C CYS A 239 1.74 4.76 9.86
N PHE A 240 2.67 5.48 9.26
CA PHE A 240 2.50 6.12 7.97
C PHE A 240 3.14 5.23 6.89
N TYR A 241 2.43 5.06 5.77
CA TYR A 241 2.91 4.34 4.60
C TYR A 241 2.75 5.20 3.35
N ARG A 242 3.79 5.24 2.53
CA ARG A 242 3.78 5.88 1.22
C ARG A 242 4.28 4.92 0.16
N GLU A 243 3.61 4.91 -0.99
CA GLU A 243 4.06 4.20 -2.18
C GLU A 243 4.10 5.18 -3.36
N VAL A 244 5.23 5.25 -4.02
CA VAL A 244 5.49 6.10 -5.18
C VAL A 244 5.90 5.23 -6.35
N LEU A 245 5.27 5.43 -7.51
CA LEU A 245 5.71 4.82 -8.76
C LEU A 245 6.10 5.92 -9.75
N LYS A 246 7.32 5.84 -10.27
CA LYS A 246 7.82 6.72 -11.34
C LYS A 246 8.05 5.89 -12.61
N GLN A 247 7.81 6.52 -13.75
CA GLN A 247 8.28 6.07 -15.07
C GLN A 247 9.31 7.07 -15.58
N ASP A 248 10.54 6.62 -15.75
CA ASP A 248 11.68 7.48 -16.03
C ASP A 248 11.81 8.59 -14.95
N LYS A 249 11.49 9.84 -15.24
CA LYS A 249 11.49 10.95 -14.27
C LYS A 249 10.08 11.36 -13.81
N ALA A 250 9.03 10.84 -14.45
CA ALA A 250 7.65 11.26 -14.17
C ALA A 250 7.02 10.44 -13.06
N TYR A 251 6.34 11.10 -12.13
CA TYR A 251 5.49 10.43 -11.14
C TYR A 251 4.23 9.90 -11.83
N ILE A 252 3.95 8.60 -11.66
CA ILE A 252 2.77 7.94 -12.21
C ILE A 252 1.72 7.74 -11.13
N ASN A 253 2.15 7.37 -9.95
CA ASN A 253 1.27 7.11 -8.82
C ASN A 253 1.96 7.52 -7.52
N VAL A 254 1.18 8.16 -6.66
CA VAL A 254 1.51 8.38 -5.26
C VAL A 254 0.32 7.95 -4.45
N SER A 255 0.55 7.09 -3.48
CA SER A 255 -0.47 6.59 -2.58
C SER A 255 0.06 6.62 -1.15
N GLU A 256 -0.70 7.20 -0.24
CA GLU A 256 -0.31 7.39 1.15
C GLU A 256 -1.42 6.91 2.08
N ALA A 257 -1.07 6.34 3.23
CA ALA A 257 -2.03 5.99 4.27
C ALA A 257 -1.44 6.07 5.67
N VAL A 258 -2.30 6.34 6.63
CA VAL A 258 -2.10 6.01 8.04
C VAL A 258 -2.80 4.68 8.31
N MET A 259 -2.11 3.80 9.02
CA MET A 259 -2.57 2.45 9.29
C MET A 259 -2.14 1.99 10.68
N ASP A 260 -2.85 1.00 11.19
CA ASP A 260 -2.43 0.25 12.36
C ASP A 260 -1.78 -1.07 11.94
N ILE A 261 -0.64 -1.39 12.55
CA ILE A 261 -0.02 -2.69 12.47
C ILE A 261 -0.15 -3.37 13.82
N LEU A 262 -0.89 -4.47 13.87
CA LEU A 262 -0.88 -5.37 15.02
C LEU A 262 0.35 -6.26 14.89
N LYS A 263 1.43 -5.80 15.50
CA LYS A 263 2.72 -6.48 15.55
C LYS A 263 2.64 -7.63 16.52
N SER A 264 2.89 -8.84 16.07
CA SER A 264 2.99 -9.97 16.96
C SER A 264 4.36 -10.01 17.65
N SER A 265 4.46 -10.76 18.75
CA SER A 265 5.71 -10.92 19.50
C SER A 265 6.89 -11.33 18.60
N TYR A 266 8.06 -10.76 18.83
CA TYR A 266 9.31 -11.18 18.17
C TYR A 266 9.74 -12.60 18.55
N THR A 267 9.32 -13.10 19.71
CA THR A 267 9.59 -14.48 20.14
C THR A 267 8.69 -15.52 19.46
N ASN A 268 7.75 -15.09 18.61
CA ASN A 268 6.91 -15.98 17.82
C ASN A 268 6.98 -15.58 16.32
N PRO A 269 8.01 -16.02 15.58
CA PRO A 269 8.23 -15.65 14.18
C PRO A 269 7.13 -16.18 13.24
N PHE A 270 6.44 -17.26 13.61
CA PHE A 270 5.41 -17.86 12.75
C PHE A 270 4.10 -17.07 12.74
N ARG A 271 3.84 -16.25 13.76
CA ARG A 271 2.65 -15.42 13.80
C ARG A 271 2.86 -14.15 12.97
N GLN A 272 2.07 -14.03 11.89
CA GLN A 272 2.15 -12.89 11.00
C GLN A 272 1.53 -11.64 11.64
N ASP A 273 2.11 -10.49 11.31
CA ASP A 273 1.56 -9.19 11.63
C ASP A 273 0.29 -8.94 10.80
N GLN A 274 -0.63 -8.16 11.35
CA GLN A 274 -1.87 -7.79 10.69
C GLN A 274 -1.89 -6.28 10.47
N ILE A 275 -2.51 -5.84 9.39
CA ILE A 275 -2.53 -4.43 9.01
C ILE A 275 -3.97 -3.99 8.87
N ARG A 276 -4.32 -2.89 9.53
CA ARG A 276 -5.61 -2.23 9.42
C ARG A 276 -5.41 -0.84 8.82
N TYR A 277 -6.09 -0.60 7.71
CA TYR A 277 -6.15 0.71 7.10
C TYR A 277 -7.01 1.65 7.94
N LEU A 278 -6.54 2.87 8.20
CA LEU A 278 -7.29 3.90 8.91
C LEU A 278 -7.73 5.01 7.95
N LYS A 279 -6.78 5.67 7.31
CA LYS A 279 -7.03 6.81 6.45
C LYS A 279 -5.96 6.88 5.36
N GLY A 280 -6.31 7.30 4.15
CA GLY A 280 -5.32 7.41 3.08
C GLY A 280 -5.80 8.25 1.91
N ARG A 281 -4.86 8.68 1.09
CA ARG A 281 -5.07 9.47 -0.10
C ARG A 281 -4.18 9.00 -1.24
N LYS A 282 -4.59 9.28 -2.48
CA LYS A 282 -3.79 9.03 -3.68
C LYS A 282 -3.79 10.23 -4.59
N SER A 283 -2.75 10.37 -5.39
CA SER A 283 -2.69 11.41 -6.41
C SER A 283 -3.87 11.28 -7.39
N PRO A 284 -4.49 12.41 -7.78
CA PRO A 284 -5.45 12.41 -8.87
C PRO A 284 -4.77 11.90 -10.13
N ASN A 285 -5.47 11.13 -10.94
CA ASN A 285 -4.99 10.39 -12.10
C ASN A 285 -3.80 11.01 -12.83
N VAL A 286 -2.63 10.60 -12.42
CA VAL A 286 -1.43 10.88 -13.18
C VAL A 286 -1.41 9.83 -14.29
N GLN A 287 -1.76 10.19 -15.48
CA GLN A 287 -1.92 9.44 -16.72
C GLN A 287 -2.48 8.01 -16.57
N PRO A 288 -3.52 7.63 -17.31
CA PRO A 288 -4.00 6.27 -17.32
C PRO A 288 -2.86 5.38 -17.81
N PHE A 289 -2.20 4.76 -16.86
CA PHE A 289 -1.20 3.77 -17.13
C PHE A 289 -1.93 2.56 -17.72
N HIS A 290 -1.95 2.44 -19.04
CA HIS A 290 -2.53 1.29 -19.75
C HIS A 290 -1.85 -0.05 -19.42
N LEU A 291 -0.83 -0.03 -18.57
CA LEU A 291 -0.19 -1.18 -17.93
C LEU A 291 -0.93 -1.65 -16.66
N VAL A 292 -2.19 -1.37 -16.56
CA VAL A 292 -3.06 -1.47 -15.36
C VAL A 292 -3.03 -2.82 -14.64
N ASP A 293 -2.55 -3.86 -15.26
CA ASP A 293 -2.50 -5.19 -14.65
C ASP A 293 -1.11 -5.60 -14.14
N PHE A 294 -0.20 -4.63 -14.00
CA PHE A 294 1.11 -4.90 -13.45
C PHE A 294 1.02 -5.00 -11.93
N LYS A 295 0.74 -6.19 -11.43
CA LYS A 295 0.71 -6.46 -10.00
C LYS A 295 2.12 -6.83 -9.53
N MET A 296 2.81 -5.85 -8.97
CA MET A 296 3.99 -6.14 -8.16
C MET A 296 3.56 -6.68 -6.79
N GLN A 297 4.38 -7.53 -6.22
CA GLN A 297 4.28 -7.81 -4.78
C GLN A 297 4.76 -6.55 -4.06
N GLY A 298 3.84 -5.70 -3.69
CA GLY A 298 4.06 -4.43 -3.01
C GLY A 298 2.98 -4.17 -1.98
N GLY A 299 2.96 -2.94 -1.52
CA GLY A 299 1.97 -2.46 -0.57
C GLY A 299 2.31 -2.77 0.89
N PRO A 300 1.43 -2.33 1.80
CA PRO A 300 1.66 -2.40 3.24
C PRO A 300 1.96 -3.81 3.77
N TYR A 301 1.38 -4.84 3.15
CA TYR A 301 1.60 -6.22 3.59
C TYR A 301 3.06 -6.66 3.40
N TYR A 302 3.68 -6.29 2.28
CA TYR A 302 5.04 -6.77 1.99
C TYR A 302 6.12 -5.94 2.69
N ILE A 303 5.88 -4.64 2.91
CA ILE A 303 6.85 -3.81 3.61
C ILE A 303 7.01 -4.23 5.08
N THR A 304 5.96 -4.77 5.73
CA THR A 304 6.08 -5.30 7.09
C THR A 304 6.93 -6.57 7.17
N LYS A 305 7.11 -7.27 6.02
CA LYS A 305 7.98 -8.44 5.93
C LYS A 305 9.47 -8.11 5.89
N LEU A 306 9.81 -6.83 5.73
CA LEU A 306 11.19 -6.36 5.83
C LEU A 306 11.70 -6.33 7.28
N ASP A 307 10.85 -6.55 8.27
CA ASP A 307 11.32 -6.74 9.64
C ASP A 307 12.08 -8.06 9.76
N VAL A 308 13.36 -8.01 9.36
CA VAL A 308 14.23 -9.19 9.19
C VAL A 308 14.44 -9.98 10.48
N ILE A 309 14.35 -9.32 11.63
CA ILE A 309 14.40 -9.97 12.94
C ILE A 309 13.10 -10.75 13.20
N LYS A 310 11.96 -10.17 12.81
CA LYS A 310 10.66 -10.83 12.98
C LYS A 310 10.44 -11.99 12.01
N THR A 311 10.90 -11.82 10.77
CA THR A 311 10.74 -12.82 9.72
C THR A 311 11.82 -13.90 9.77
N MET A 312 12.87 -13.70 10.56
CA MET A 312 14.05 -14.55 10.59
C MET A 312 14.57 -14.77 9.17
N ASP A 313 14.93 -13.66 8.51
CA ASP A 313 15.40 -13.73 7.12
C ASP A 313 16.67 -14.58 7.01
N SER A 314 16.92 -15.15 5.84
CA SER A 314 17.97 -16.17 5.64
C SER A 314 19.37 -15.74 6.08
N PHE A 315 19.68 -14.44 6.03
CA PHE A 315 20.95 -13.89 6.49
C PHE A 315 20.99 -13.57 8.00
N ILE A 316 19.87 -13.79 8.73
CA ILE A 316 19.78 -13.68 10.19
C ILE A 316 19.63 -15.06 10.82
N ASP A 317 18.90 -15.96 10.15
CA ASP A 317 18.55 -17.28 10.66
C ASP A 317 19.80 -18.18 10.79
N GLN A 318 19.93 -18.80 11.95
CA GLN A 318 21.05 -19.71 12.26
C GLN A 318 21.14 -20.90 11.29
N GLU A 319 19.98 -21.42 10.81
CA GLU A 319 19.95 -22.57 9.91
C GLU A 319 20.56 -22.23 8.55
N PHE A 320 20.49 -20.99 8.11
CA PHE A 320 21.00 -20.52 6.82
C PHE A 320 22.37 -19.82 6.91
N ARG A 321 22.93 -19.68 8.11
CA ARG A 321 24.18 -18.94 8.34
C ARG A 321 25.34 -19.44 7.47
N ASN A 322 25.48 -20.74 7.28
CA ASN A 322 26.54 -21.34 6.48
C ASN A 322 26.43 -21.04 4.98
N TYR A 323 25.32 -20.46 4.54
CA TYR A 323 25.15 -20.05 3.15
C TYR A 323 25.58 -18.61 2.89
N TYR A 324 26.07 -17.92 3.92
CA TYR A 324 26.56 -16.55 3.84
C TYR A 324 27.99 -16.45 4.35
N ARG A 325 28.72 -15.47 3.82
CA ARG A 325 29.97 -14.96 4.36
C ARG A 325 29.67 -13.69 5.12
N TYR A 326 30.26 -13.53 6.29
CA TYR A 326 30.13 -12.36 7.14
C TYR A 326 31.52 -11.80 7.44
N GLU A 327 31.71 -10.52 7.22
CA GLU A 327 32.96 -9.81 7.47
C GLU A 327 32.69 -8.53 8.25
N VAL A 328 33.50 -8.27 9.27
CA VAL A 328 33.46 -6.99 9.97
C VAL A 328 34.07 -5.94 9.07
N ASP A 329 33.26 -4.97 8.62
CA ASP A 329 33.75 -3.88 7.80
C ASP A 329 34.36 -2.76 8.65
N ARG A 330 33.59 -2.26 9.62
CA ARG A 330 33.99 -1.14 10.49
C ARG A 330 33.18 -1.12 11.79
N VAL A 331 33.66 -0.29 12.73
CA VAL A 331 32.90 0.06 13.94
C VAL A 331 32.61 1.56 13.88
N ILE A 332 31.34 1.91 14.06
CA ILE A 332 30.88 3.30 14.07
C ILE A 332 30.21 3.63 15.40
N GLU A 333 29.96 4.90 15.65
CA GLU A 333 29.07 5.34 16.71
C GLU A 333 27.67 5.62 16.12
N TYR A 334 26.65 4.95 16.66
CA TYR A 334 25.26 5.18 16.31
C TYR A 334 24.43 5.30 17.58
N LEU A 335 23.66 6.39 17.71
CA LEU A 335 22.89 6.72 18.91
C LEU A 335 23.75 6.76 20.20
N ASN A 336 24.99 7.25 20.11
CA ASN A 336 26.02 7.24 21.17
C ASN A 336 26.38 5.84 21.68
N ARG A 337 26.30 4.83 20.83
CA ARG A 337 26.62 3.44 21.12
C ARG A 337 27.58 2.89 20.08
N PRO A 338 28.61 2.17 20.48
CA PRO A 338 29.50 1.53 19.52
C PRO A 338 28.72 0.46 18.75
N THR A 339 28.72 0.57 17.43
CA THR A 339 27.97 -0.28 16.51
C THR A 339 28.92 -0.95 15.53
N VAL A 340 28.90 -2.27 15.48
CA VAL A 340 29.66 -3.06 14.52
C VAL A 340 28.88 -3.13 13.22
N VAL A 341 29.53 -2.81 12.12
CA VAL A 341 28.99 -2.97 10.76
C VAL A 341 29.55 -4.26 10.19
N ILE A 342 28.66 -5.17 9.87
CA ILE A 342 28.97 -6.46 9.26
C ILE A 342 28.48 -6.45 7.83
N HIS A 343 29.42 -6.61 6.89
CA HIS A 343 29.10 -6.93 5.51
C HIS A 343 28.73 -8.40 5.39
N PHE A 344 27.69 -8.72 4.63
CA PHE A 344 27.27 -10.08 4.35
C PHE A 344 26.97 -10.30 2.87
N GLU A 345 27.34 -11.46 2.35
CA GLU A 345 27.05 -11.88 0.99
C GLU A 345 26.86 -13.41 0.93
N PRO A 346 26.07 -13.93 -0.05
CA PRO A 346 25.95 -15.38 -0.20
C PRO A 346 27.26 -16.00 -0.68
N ASN A 347 27.64 -17.13 -0.07
CA ASN A 347 28.87 -17.84 -0.40
C ASN A 347 28.73 -18.83 -1.58
N GLY A 348 27.56 -18.84 -2.24
CA GLY A 348 27.29 -19.74 -3.35
C GLY A 348 26.06 -19.33 -4.18
N LYS A 349 25.63 -20.26 -5.04
CA LYS A 349 24.41 -20.12 -5.84
C LYS A 349 23.32 -21.02 -5.24
N PHE A 350 22.17 -20.42 -4.95
CA PHE A 350 21.06 -21.10 -4.31
C PHE A 350 19.77 -20.93 -5.14
N ASP A 351 18.83 -21.86 -5.00
CA ASP A 351 17.57 -21.84 -5.71
C ASP A 351 16.48 -21.01 -4.99
N TYR A 352 16.86 -20.24 -3.97
CA TYR A 352 15.99 -19.32 -3.24
C TYR A 352 16.55 -17.89 -3.26
N LEU A 353 15.74 -16.93 -2.80
CA LEU A 353 16.13 -15.53 -2.73
C LEU A 353 17.28 -15.37 -1.75
N THR A 354 18.37 -14.75 -2.23
CA THR A 354 19.53 -14.40 -1.43
C THR A 354 19.80 -12.91 -1.51
N TYR A 355 20.35 -12.38 -0.42
CA TYR A 355 20.61 -10.96 -0.23
C TYR A 355 22.10 -10.73 0.01
N GLU A 356 22.53 -9.49 -0.17
CA GLU A 356 23.88 -8.98 0.15
C GLU A 356 23.72 -7.56 0.73
N GLY A 357 24.59 -7.17 1.68
CA GLY A 357 24.47 -5.85 2.28
C GLY A 357 25.22 -5.68 3.60
N GLU A 358 24.74 -4.77 4.44
CA GLU A 358 25.33 -4.40 5.73
C GLU A 358 24.35 -4.53 6.87
N LEU A 359 24.81 -5.08 7.98
CA LEU A 359 24.10 -5.19 9.25
C LEU A 359 24.80 -4.33 10.30
N TYR A 360 24.05 -3.46 10.93
CA TYR A 360 24.54 -2.56 11.97
C TYR A 360 24.09 -3.10 13.33
N ILE A 361 25.03 -3.60 14.11
CA ILE A 361 24.78 -4.35 15.33
C ILE A 361 25.37 -3.61 16.53
N ASP A 362 24.52 -3.27 17.49
CA ASP A 362 24.93 -2.64 18.75
C ASP A 362 25.90 -3.56 19.49
N ARG A 363 27.08 -3.07 19.83
CA ARG A 363 28.17 -3.87 20.39
C ARG A 363 27.91 -4.35 21.82
N GLU A 364 27.07 -3.65 22.57
CA GLU A 364 26.80 -3.97 23.97
C GLU A 364 25.66 -5.01 24.09
N THR A 365 24.58 -4.82 23.33
CA THR A 365 23.41 -5.67 23.41
C THR A 365 23.38 -6.74 22.33
N PHE A 366 24.15 -6.60 21.25
CA PHE A 366 24.08 -7.40 20.02
C PHE A 366 22.72 -7.31 19.32
N ALA A 367 21.98 -6.23 19.51
CA ALA A 367 20.78 -5.96 18.77
C ALA A 367 21.09 -5.42 17.38
N LEU A 368 20.38 -5.88 16.34
CA LEU A 368 20.35 -5.24 15.04
C LEU A 368 19.64 -3.90 15.17
N VAL A 369 20.31 -2.83 14.87
CA VAL A 369 19.76 -1.46 14.98
C VAL A 369 19.39 -0.88 13.63
N HIS A 370 20.07 -1.36 12.57
CA HIS A 370 19.81 -0.97 11.20
C HIS A 370 20.33 -2.05 10.23
N ALA A 371 19.71 -2.15 9.06
CA ALA A 371 20.19 -3.00 7.98
C ALA A 371 19.92 -2.34 6.63
N GLU A 372 20.93 -2.40 5.75
CA GLU A 372 20.84 -2.00 4.35
C GLU A 372 21.22 -3.19 3.49
N PHE A 373 20.32 -3.66 2.66
CA PHE A 373 20.56 -4.85 1.86
C PHE A 373 19.87 -4.80 0.50
N SER A 374 20.36 -5.61 -0.40
CA SER A 374 19.82 -5.75 -1.74
C SER A 374 19.74 -7.22 -2.13
N LEU A 375 18.97 -7.53 -3.18
CA LEU A 375 19.05 -8.86 -3.75
C LEU A 375 20.41 -9.09 -4.39
N SER A 376 21.04 -10.20 -4.04
CA SER A 376 22.28 -10.65 -4.69
C SER A 376 22.09 -10.88 -6.18
N LYS A 377 23.17 -11.05 -6.93
CA LYS A 377 23.10 -11.36 -8.37
C LYS A 377 22.24 -12.59 -8.67
N ASN A 378 22.32 -13.62 -7.82
CA ASN A 378 21.47 -14.82 -7.94
C ASN A 378 20.05 -14.55 -7.49
N GLY A 379 19.84 -13.85 -6.40
CA GLY A 379 18.54 -13.43 -5.90
C GLY A 379 17.74 -12.65 -6.95
N LYS A 380 18.36 -11.72 -7.68
CA LYS A 380 17.74 -10.97 -8.80
C LYS A 380 17.19 -11.88 -9.92
N LYS A 381 17.88 -13.00 -10.21
CA LYS A 381 17.41 -13.97 -11.22
C LYS A 381 16.16 -14.70 -10.76
N ILE A 382 16.12 -15.08 -9.48
CA ILE A 382 14.98 -15.78 -8.88
C ILE A 382 13.81 -14.82 -8.71
N ALA A 383 14.05 -13.61 -8.21
CA ALA A 383 13.06 -12.57 -8.05
C ALA A 383 12.31 -12.22 -9.35
N ARG A 384 13.00 -12.28 -10.49
CA ARG A 384 12.36 -12.07 -11.81
C ARG A 384 11.16 -12.99 -12.06
N ARG A 385 11.13 -14.19 -11.44
CA ARG A 385 10.04 -15.16 -11.59
C ARG A 385 8.92 -14.95 -10.57
N SER A 386 9.22 -14.40 -9.39
CA SER A 386 8.31 -14.34 -8.24
C SER A 386 7.72 -12.96 -7.97
N LEU A 387 8.46 -11.87 -8.25
CA LEU A 387 8.03 -10.50 -7.90
C LEU A 387 6.90 -9.96 -8.76
N ILE A 388 6.69 -10.53 -9.93
CA ILE A 388 5.67 -10.09 -10.86
C ILE A 388 4.54 -11.11 -10.83
N LYS A 389 3.53 -10.88 -10.01
CA LYS A 389 2.36 -11.75 -9.90
C LYS A 389 1.55 -11.82 -11.21
N LYS A 390 1.44 -10.70 -11.91
CA LYS A 390 0.69 -10.62 -13.17
C LYS A 390 1.30 -9.55 -14.05
N LYS A 391 1.57 -9.89 -15.29
CA LYS A 391 2.02 -8.95 -16.32
C LYS A 391 1.15 -9.14 -17.58
N PRO A 392 0.85 -8.08 -18.33
CA PRO A 392 0.16 -8.20 -19.60
C PRO A 392 0.95 -9.05 -20.59
N ARG A 393 0.25 -9.74 -21.46
CA ARG A 393 0.89 -10.56 -22.51
C ARG A 393 1.71 -9.66 -23.44
N GLY A 394 2.96 -10.02 -23.72
CA GLY A 394 3.87 -9.23 -24.56
C GLY A 394 4.78 -8.25 -23.80
N PHE A 395 4.65 -8.16 -22.47
CA PHE A 395 5.55 -7.34 -21.64
C PHE A 395 6.73 -8.17 -21.12
N ASN A 396 7.93 -7.63 -21.29
CA ASN A 396 9.14 -8.13 -20.65
C ASN A 396 9.53 -7.18 -19.52
N VAL A 397 9.61 -7.69 -18.30
CA VAL A 397 9.97 -6.93 -17.12
C VAL A 397 11.23 -7.52 -16.51
N ARG A 398 12.22 -6.68 -16.30
CA ARG A 398 13.52 -7.06 -15.77
C ARG A 398 13.85 -6.21 -14.54
N PRO A 399 13.93 -6.78 -13.35
CA PRO A 399 14.47 -6.10 -12.18
C PRO A 399 15.92 -5.70 -12.43
N ILE A 400 16.27 -4.48 -12.05
CA ILE A 400 17.64 -3.91 -12.17
C ILE A 400 18.24 -3.78 -10.78
N GLU A 401 17.56 -3.07 -9.88
CA GLU A 401 17.98 -2.80 -8.52
C GLU A 401 16.83 -3.05 -7.56
N MET A 402 17.15 -3.59 -6.40
CA MET A 402 16.18 -3.85 -5.36
C MET A 402 16.88 -3.67 -4.01
N ASN A 403 16.73 -2.48 -3.47
CA ASN A 403 17.36 -2.05 -2.23
C ASN A 403 16.32 -1.98 -1.13
N TYR A 404 16.70 -2.40 0.05
CA TYR A 404 15.88 -2.46 1.25
C TYR A 404 16.63 -1.85 2.41
N THR A 405 15.91 -1.09 3.22
CA THR A 405 16.45 -0.50 4.44
C THR A 405 15.47 -0.76 5.58
N VAL A 406 15.99 -1.12 6.73
CA VAL A 406 15.21 -1.38 7.92
C VAL A 406 15.91 -0.75 9.12
N THR A 407 15.16 -0.03 9.96
CA THR A 407 15.68 0.65 11.15
C THR A 407 14.86 0.27 12.37
N TYR A 408 15.56 0.03 13.48
CA TYR A 408 14.97 -0.27 14.78
C TYR A 408 15.26 0.85 15.77
N LYS A 409 14.34 1.07 16.70
CA LYS A 409 14.51 2.00 17.82
C LYS A 409 14.41 1.28 19.15
N ASN A 410 15.22 1.75 20.11
CA ASN A 410 15.16 1.27 21.48
C ASN A 410 14.14 2.07 22.28
N HIS A 411 13.26 1.37 22.99
CA HIS A 411 12.34 1.93 23.96
C HIS A 411 12.19 0.94 25.13
N HIS A 412 12.38 1.41 26.34
CA HIS A 412 12.37 0.59 27.53
C HIS A 412 13.26 -0.66 27.44
N LYS A 413 14.49 -0.48 26.94
CA LYS A 413 15.49 -1.56 26.75
C LYS A 413 15.08 -2.66 25.75
N LYS A 414 14.04 -2.43 24.94
CA LYS A 414 13.63 -3.30 23.84
C LYS A 414 13.71 -2.58 22.51
N TRP A 415 14.10 -3.29 21.48
CA TRP A 415 14.16 -2.78 20.12
C TRP A 415 12.90 -3.13 19.34
N TYR A 416 12.43 -2.21 18.53
CA TYR A 416 11.23 -2.33 17.72
C TYR A 416 11.45 -1.74 16.35
N LEU A 417 10.79 -2.29 15.34
CA LEU A 417 10.75 -1.71 14.01
C LEU A 417 10.32 -0.24 14.09
N SER A 418 11.11 0.64 13.51
CA SER A 418 10.83 2.08 13.47
C SER A 418 10.55 2.58 12.05
N ALA A 419 11.30 2.09 11.07
CA ALA A 419 11.11 2.43 9.68
C ALA A 419 11.54 1.28 8.77
N ALA A 420 10.91 1.18 7.61
CA ALA A 420 11.34 0.30 6.54
C ALA A 420 11.15 1.01 5.19
N GLN A 421 12.08 0.80 4.27
CA GLN A 421 12.02 1.35 2.94
C GLN A 421 12.31 0.29 1.89
N THR A 422 11.65 0.39 0.74
CA THR A 422 12.01 -0.36 -0.47
C THR A 422 12.25 0.60 -1.62
N SER A 423 13.26 0.31 -2.42
CA SER A 423 13.55 1.03 -3.66
C SER A 423 13.81 0.01 -4.75
N VAL A 424 12.85 -0.14 -5.66
CA VAL A 424 12.87 -1.17 -6.70
C VAL A 424 12.87 -0.52 -8.08
N ARG A 425 13.95 -0.69 -8.83
CA ARG A 425 14.06 -0.27 -10.22
C ARG A 425 13.91 -1.45 -11.16
N PHE A 426 13.08 -1.31 -12.16
CA PHE A 426 12.87 -2.35 -13.16
C PHE A 426 12.66 -1.75 -14.55
N HIS A 427 13.17 -2.46 -15.55
CA HIS A 427 13.01 -2.11 -16.95
C HIS A 427 11.82 -2.83 -17.55
N VAL A 428 10.94 -2.10 -18.20
CA VAL A 428 9.75 -2.63 -18.87
C VAL A 428 9.85 -2.41 -20.37
N LYS A 429 9.70 -3.49 -21.15
CA LYS A 429 9.70 -3.45 -22.60
C LYS A 429 8.49 -4.14 -23.19
N SER A 430 7.76 -3.44 -24.06
CA SER A 430 6.71 -4.00 -24.90
C SER A 430 6.86 -3.48 -26.33
N ARG A 431 7.00 -4.40 -27.30
CA ARG A 431 7.08 -4.01 -28.71
C ARG A 431 5.73 -3.53 -29.24
N LYS A 432 4.65 -4.21 -28.81
CA LYS A 432 3.27 -3.91 -29.22
C LYS A 432 2.86 -2.51 -28.77
N ASP A 433 3.16 -2.17 -27.54
CA ASP A 433 2.73 -0.92 -26.91
C ASP A 433 3.81 0.18 -27.00
N ARG A 434 4.91 -0.08 -27.73
CA ARG A 434 6.06 0.83 -27.91
C ARG A 434 6.65 1.36 -26.60
N ILE A 435 6.65 0.52 -25.56
CA ILE A 435 7.19 0.86 -24.24
C ILE A 435 8.62 0.35 -24.13
N ASN A 436 9.52 1.21 -23.67
CA ASN A 436 10.91 0.90 -23.35
C ASN A 436 11.38 1.90 -22.29
N SER A 437 10.94 1.70 -21.04
CA SER A 437 11.09 2.67 -19.94
C SER A 437 11.60 2.02 -18.67
N MET A 438 12.26 2.83 -17.85
CA MET A 438 12.62 2.49 -16.48
C MET A 438 11.50 2.87 -15.54
N PHE A 439 11.16 1.96 -14.65
CA PHE A 439 10.22 2.19 -13.58
C PHE A 439 10.93 2.14 -12.24
N HIS A 440 10.53 3.02 -11.33
CA HIS A 440 11.06 3.08 -9.99
C HIS A 440 9.90 3.10 -8.99
N SER A 441 9.77 2.03 -8.23
CA SER A 441 8.82 1.91 -7.12
C SER A 441 9.56 2.16 -5.81
N ILE A 442 9.07 3.11 -5.04
CA ILE A 442 9.59 3.44 -3.71
C ILE A 442 8.45 3.26 -2.72
N SER A 443 8.70 2.55 -1.63
CA SER A 443 7.73 2.44 -0.54
C SER A 443 8.42 2.74 0.78
N ASP A 444 7.79 3.61 1.57
CA ASP A 444 8.26 4.02 2.90
C ASP A 444 7.23 3.60 3.94
N LEU A 445 7.67 2.95 4.99
CA LEU A 445 6.92 2.70 6.22
C LEU A 445 7.61 3.43 7.37
N LEU A 446 6.86 4.23 8.10
CA LEU A 446 7.30 4.90 9.32
C LEU A 446 6.37 4.53 10.47
N VAL A 447 6.90 3.99 11.55
CA VAL A 447 6.19 3.81 12.80
C VAL A 447 6.20 5.16 13.54
N THR A 448 5.03 5.77 13.67
CA THR A 448 4.87 7.10 14.26
C THR A 448 4.56 7.06 15.75
N ASN A 449 3.96 5.96 16.20
CA ASN A 449 3.66 5.69 17.60
C ASN A 449 3.39 4.20 17.81
N TYR A 450 3.50 3.68 19.02
CA TYR A 450 3.07 2.33 19.37
C TYR A 450 2.75 2.17 20.85
N ARG A 451 1.94 1.15 21.17
CA ARG A 451 1.60 0.75 22.55
C ARG A 451 1.46 -0.75 22.66
N GLU A 452 1.70 -1.29 23.85
CA GLU A 452 1.36 -2.68 24.16
C GLU A 452 -0.15 -2.90 24.04
N THR A 453 -0.55 -4.09 23.60
CA THR A 453 -1.96 -4.40 23.43
C THR A 453 -2.27 -5.87 23.75
N ASN A 454 -3.46 -6.10 24.25
CA ASN A 454 -4.02 -7.45 24.42
C ASN A 454 -4.83 -7.89 23.18
N LEU A 455 -4.90 -7.06 22.15
CA LEU A 455 -5.60 -7.39 20.93
C LEU A 455 -4.94 -8.59 20.24
N ARG A 456 -5.71 -9.64 19.98
CA ARG A 456 -5.18 -10.84 19.33
C ARG A 456 -5.26 -10.79 17.81
N ARG A 457 -6.28 -10.12 17.26
CA ARG A 457 -6.49 -9.98 15.80
C ARG A 457 -7.42 -8.81 15.49
N PHE A 458 -7.26 -8.23 14.33
CA PHE A 458 -8.27 -7.37 13.74
C PHE A 458 -9.46 -8.18 13.22
N LYS A 459 -10.60 -7.55 13.02
CA LYS A 459 -11.72 -8.20 12.33
C LYS A 459 -11.32 -8.52 10.89
N ARG A 460 -11.82 -9.63 10.36
CA ARG A 460 -11.40 -10.13 9.03
C ARG A 460 -11.53 -9.10 7.90
N PHE A 461 -12.57 -8.27 7.95
CA PHE A 461 -12.83 -7.24 6.94
C PHE A 461 -11.97 -5.97 7.11
N GLU A 462 -11.36 -5.76 8.29
CA GLU A 462 -10.47 -4.65 8.57
C GLU A 462 -9.02 -4.94 8.13
N ASN A 463 -8.69 -6.22 8.01
CA ASN A 463 -7.32 -6.65 7.74
C ASN A 463 -6.97 -6.53 6.25
N PHE A 464 -5.88 -5.83 5.97
CA PHE A 464 -5.30 -5.74 4.63
C PHE A 464 -4.55 -7.04 4.31
N ASN A 465 -4.85 -7.64 3.17
CA ASN A 465 -4.31 -8.94 2.79
C ASN A 465 -3.26 -8.83 1.69
N SER A 466 -2.46 -9.88 1.52
CA SER A 466 -1.41 -9.96 0.49
C SER A 466 -1.92 -9.82 -0.95
N ASN A 467 -3.21 -10.05 -1.19
CA ASN A 467 -3.83 -9.96 -2.51
C ASN A 467 -4.49 -8.60 -2.78
N ASP A 468 -4.62 -7.78 -1.76
CA ASP A 468 -5.23 -6.45 -1.88
C ASP A 468 -4.26 -5.52 -2.63
N ILE A 469 -4.82 -4.65 -3.45
CA ILE A 469 -4.04 -3.62 -4.16
C ILE A 469 -4.24 -2.33 -3.40
N PHE A 470 -3.14 -1.81 -2.84
CA PHE A 470 -3.19 -0.64 -1.97
C PHE A 470 -3.90 0.56 -2.61
N ARG A 471 -3.57 0.90 -3.86
CA ARG A 471 -4.18 2.00 -4.60
C ARG A 471 -5.70 1.87 -4.77
N GLU A 472 -6.25 0.66 -4.83
CA GLU A 472 -7.68 0.44 -5.03
C GLU A 472 -8.50 0.68 -3.76
N ILE A 473 -7.84 0.67 -2.59
CA ILE A 473 -8.49 0.83 -1.28
C ILE A 473 -8.62 2.30 -0.90
N ILE A 474 -7.70 3.14 -1.33
CA ILE A 474 -7.63 4.55 -0.94
C ILE A 474 -8.47 5.46 -1.84
N THR A 475 -9.00 6.52 -1.23
CA THR A 475 -9.80 7.57 -1.87
C THR A 475 -8.93 8.66 -2.51
N ASP A 476 -9.55 9.72 -2.99
CA ASP A 476 -8.88 10.79 -3.69
C ASP A 476 -8.01 11.67 -2.76
N TYR A 477 -7.15 12.48 -3.39
CA TYR A 477 -6.21 13.33 -2.71
C TYR A 477 -6.87 14.58 -2.10
N ASP A 478 -6.57 14.84 -0.83
CA ASP A 478 -6.87 16.08 -0.12
C ASP A 478 -5.62 16.52 0.67
N GLU A 479 -5.17 17.76 0.52
CA GLU A 479 -3.94 18.26 1.14
C GLU A 479 -4.12 18.44 2.67
N ALA A 480 -5.29 18.88 3.12
CA ALA A 480 -5.62 19.08 4.55
C ALA A 480 -5.99 17.78 5.27
N PHE A 481 -5.95 16.69 4.57
CA PHE A 481 -6.47 15.39 4.98
C PHE A 481 -5.86 14.80 6.27
N TRP A 482 -4.58 15.10 6.58
CA TRP A 482 -3.86 14.38 7.63
C TRP A 482 -4.20 14.84 9.04
N GLY A 483 -4.62 16.11 9.23
CA GLY A 483 -4.89 16.64 10.57
C GLY A 483 -3.68 16.45 11.49
N ASN A 484 -3.90 15.84 12.65
CA ASN A 484 -2.89 15.61 13.67
C ASN A 484 -2.01 14.35 13.48
N TYR A 485 -2.19 13.61 12.37
CA TYR A 485 -1.35 12.44 12.12
C TYR A 485 0.09 12.84 11.78
N ASN A 486 1.04 12.11 12.35
CA ASN A 486 2.45 12.20 11.97
C ASN A 486 2.67 11.47 10.66
N ILE A 487 3.33 12.14 9.72
CA ILE A 487 3.58 11.66 8.36
C ILE A 487 5.01 11.99 7.94
N ILE A 488 5.52 11.33 6.92
CA ILE A 488 6.71 11.80 6.22
C ILE A 488 6.28 12.98 5.35
N LYS A 489 6.83 14.17 5.60
CA LYS A 489 6.50 15.36 4.80
C LYS A 489 6.81 15.11 3.33
N PRO A 490 5.90 15.40 2.36
CA PRO A 490 6.23 15.24 0.95
C PRO A 490 7.36 16.19 0.54
N SER A 491 8.33 15.71 -0.23
CA SER A 491 9.35 16.54 -0.86
C SER A 491 8.75 17.56 -1.82
N GLU A 492 9.50 18.59 -2.19
CA GLU A 492 9.02 19.62 -3.12
C GLU A 492 8.60 19.03 -4.48
N ASP A 493 9.39 18.12 -5.03
CA ASP A 493 9.08 17.42 -6.27
C ASP A 493 7.80 16.57 -6.14
N LEU A 494 7.62 15.91 -5.02
CA LEU A 494 6.44 15.13 -4.74
C LEU A 494 5.20 16.02 -4.59
N ARG A 495 5.30 17.16 -3.91
CA ARG A 495 4.22 18.15 -3.80
C ARG A 495 3.81 18.70 -5.16
N LYS A 496 4.77 19.03 -6.02
CA LYS A 496 4.50 19.46 -7.40
C LYS A 496 3.77 18.38 -8.19
N ALA A 497 4.18 17.12 -8.07
CA ALA A 497 3.54 16.00 -8.74
C ALA A 497 2.11 15.74 -8.23
N LEU A 498 1.86 15.91 -6.93
CA LEU A 498 0.54 15.74 -6.32
C LEU A 498 -0.46 16.84 -6.74
N LYS A 499 0.03 18.06 -7.00
CA LYS A 499 -0.80 19.22 -7.41
C LYS A 499 -1.06 19.26 -8.94
N LYS A 500 -0.34 18.48 -9.73
CA LYS A 500 -0.50 18.48 -11.19
C LYS A 500 -1.86 17.85 -11.55
N ALA A 501 -2.77 18.67 -12.10
CA ALA A 501 -3.97 18.16 -12.74
C ALA A 501 -3.62 17.17 -13.86
N PRO A 502 -4.46 16.15 -14.12
CA PRO A 502 -4.24 15.26 -15.27
C PRO A 502 -4.11 16.10 -16.54
N ALA A 503 -3.08 15.82 -17.34
CA ALA A 503 -2.98 16.40 -18.67
C ALA A 503 -4.30 16.09 -19.41
N PRO A 504 -4.90 17.06 -20.11
CA PRO A 504 -6.08 16.80 -20.92
C PRO A 504 -5.77 15.62 -21.83
N GLU A 505 -6.70 14.66 -21.93
CA GLU A 505 -6.57 13.51 -22.83
C GLU A 505 -6.20 14.06 -24.20
N SER A 506 -4.95 13.85 -24.61
CA SER A 506 -4.53 14.11 -25.97
C SER A 506 -5.42 13.19 -26.84
N SER A 507 -6.31 13.80 -27.59
CA SER A 507 -7.15 13.15 -28.58
C SER A 507 -6.35 12.08 -29.29
N LEU A 508 -6.71 10.83 -29.04
CA LEU A 508 -6.26 9.70 -29.86
C LEU A 508 -6.60 10.07 -31.31
N PRO A 509 -5.70 9.88 -32.27
CA PRO A 509 -6.03 10.09 -33.67
C PRO A 509 -7.25 9.21 -33.97
N SER A 510 -8.36 9.84 -34.34
CA SER A 510 -9.56 9.16 -34.79
C SER A 510 -9.17 8.15 -35.84
N LYS A 511 -9.56 6.90 -35.67
CA LYS A 511 -9.46 5.88 -36.71
C LYS A 511 -10.10 6.47 -37.96
N SER A 512 -9.29 6.75 -38.97
CA SER A 512 -9.77 7.12 -40.30
C SER A 512 -10.80 6.09 -40.74
N GLN A 513 -12.01 6.59 -41.03
CA GLN A 513 -13.05 5.81 -41.68
C GLN A 513 -12.49 5.27 -43.01
N PRO A 514 -12.79 4.04 -43.40
CA PRO A 514 -12.42 3.52 -44.71
C PRO A 514 -13.12 4.33 -45.78
N HIS A 515 -12.34 4.94 -46.67
CA HIS A 515 -12.83 5.59 -47.89
C HIS A 515 -13.67 4.56 -48.69
N ALA A 516 -14.94 4.90 -48.92
CA ALA A 516 -15.79 4.25 -49.91
C ALA A 516 -15.18 4.41 -51.29
N LEU A 517 -14.79 3.33 -51.91
CA LEU A 517 -14.41 3.26 -53.32
C LEU A 517 -15.64 3.57 -54.17
N THR A 518 -15.66 4.77 -54.75
CA THR A 518 -16.59 5.13 -55.79
C THR A 518 -16.11 4.47 -57.10
N SER A 519 -16.85 3.50 -57.56
CA SER A 519 -16.68 2.89 -58.90
C SER A 519 -17.06 3.92 -59.97
N GLN A 520 -16.07 4.41 -60.71
CA GLN A 520 -16.34 5.06 -61.99
C GLN A 520 -16.45 4.00 -63.09
N THR A 521 -17.67 3.81 -63.57
CA THR A 521 -17.98 3.11 -64.82
C THR A 521 -17.52 3.93 -66.00
N LYS A 522 -16.58 3.42 -66.81
CA LYS A 522 -16.34 3.88 -68.16
C LYS A 522 -17.26 3.11 -69.11
N GLN A 523 -18.04 3.80 -69.90
CA GLN A 523 -18.63 3.37 -71.17
C GLN A 523 -18.14 4.24 -72.30
N PRO A 524 -18.36 3.79 -73.54
CA PRO A 524 -17.45 3.00 -74.36
C PRO A 524 -16.57 3.85 -75.24
#